data_6e7cb9ddeb9995f7c6be24ad7df3a8fa
#
_entry.id   6e7cb9ddeb9995f7c6be24ad7df3a8fa
#
_cell.length_a   1.000
_cell.length_b   1.000
_cell.length_c   1.000
_cell.angle_alpha   90.00
_cell.angle_beta   90.00
_cell.angle_gamma   90.00
#
_symmetry.space_group_name_H-M   'P 1'
#
loop_
_entity.id
_entity.type
_entity.pdbx_description
1 polymer ?
#
loop_
_entity_poly.entity_id
_entity_poly.type
_entity_poly.pdbx_seq_one_letter_code
_entity_poly.pdbx_strand_id
1 'polypeptide(L)'
;IALICDAGTPSISDPGYNLVTAVAKEQINVIPIPGCSAAIAGLSVSGLPTDSFLFLGFLSKKQQKQKQALEAIKNQSATLVFYESPRRIKNLIATMINILGDRKAFLAREITKLHEEYIRGNLTDILKALEKKETVKGECSLFIQGQMEQETIDEGQLEKIILDRLSTTDLGTSDLARQISKEFKVSKKQVYDTILKSN
;
A
#
# COMPACT_ATOMS: atom_id res chain seq x y z
N ILE A 1 -25.78 22.89 -17.20
CA ILE A 1 -24.69 23.37 -16.33
C ILE A 1 -23.58 22.34 -16.39
N ALA A 2 -22.32 22.78 -16.48
CA ALA A 2 -21.16 21.92 -16.42
C ALA A 2 -20.37 22.21 -15.13
N LEU A 3 -19.92 21.14 -14.43
CA LEU A 3 -18.97 21.22 -13.35
C LEU A 3 -17.60 20.81 -13.90
N ILE A 4 -16.61 21.68 -13.78
CA ILE A 4 -15.23 21.47 -14.25
C ILE A 4 -14.25 21.71 -13.11
N CYS A 5 -13.05 21.13 -13.21
CA CYS A 5 -11.92 21.38 -12.32
C CYS A 5 -10.64 21.64 -13.14
N ASP A 6 -9.59 22.10 -12.50
CA ASP A 6 -8.33 22.45 -13.18
C ASP A 6 -7.59 21.23 -13.72
N ALA A 7 -7.72 20.07 -13.04
CA ALA A 7 -7.10 18.82 -13.45
C ALA A 7 -7.89 17.64 -12.88
N GLY A 8 -7.86 16.50 -13.59
CA GLY A 8 -8.49 15.27 -13.13
C GLY A 8 -10.02 15.26 -13.30
N THR A 9 -10.70 14.58 -12.37
CA THR A 9 -12.15 14.41 -12.35
C THR A 9 -12.76 15.27 -11.25
N PRO A 10 -13.74 16.13 -11.54
CA PRO A 10 -14.40 16.96 -10.53
C PRO A 10 -14.92 16.14 -9.35
N SER A 11 -14.94 16.73 -8.18
CA SER A 11 -15.34 16.13 -6.89
C SER A 11 -14.37 15.09 -6.31
N ILE A 12 -13.40 14.58 -7.07
CA ILE A 12 -12.41 13.62 -6.58
C ILE A 12 -11.16 14.37 -6.13
N SER A 13 -11.02 14.61 -4.82
CA SER A 13 -10.02 15.50 -4.21
C SER A 13 -10.14 16.98 -4.64
N ASP A 14 -11.26 17.33 -5.25
CA ASP A 14 -11.61 18.65 -5.76
C ASP A 14 -13.00 19.08 -5.25
N PRO A 15 -13.33 20.37 -5.29
CA PRO A 15 -14.67 20.86 -4.98
C PRO A 15 -15.74 20.26 -5.90
N GLY A 16 -16.98 20.10 -5.38
CA GLY A 16 -18.12 19.64 -6.18
C GLY A 16 -19.07 18.71 -5.44
N TYR A 17 -18.61 17.98 -4.43
CA TYR A 17 -19.41 17.00 -3.69
C TYR A 17 -20.75 17.57 -3.20
N ASN A 18 -20.76 18.76 -2.59
CA ASN A 18 -21.98 19.39 -2.09
C ASN A 18 -22.98 19.72 -3.20
N LEU A 19 -22.49 20.20 -4.37
CA LEU A 19 -23.32 20.49 -5.52
C LEU A 19 -23.93 19.21 -6.08
N VAL A 20 -23.12 18.18 -6.31
CA VAL A 20 -23.60 16.89 -6.82
C VAL A 20 -24.64 16.29 -5.86
N THR A 21 -24.38 16.36 -4.54
CA THR A 21 -25.33 15.88 -3.53
C THR A 21 -26.65 16.63 -3.54
N ALA A 22 -26.63 17.96 -3.68
CA ALA A 22 -27.83 18.78 -3.75
C ALA A 22 -28.66 18.47 -4.99
N VAL A 23 -28.01 18.41 -6.16
CA VAL A 23 -28.65 18.12 -7.44
C VAL A 23 -29.25 16.70 -7.46
N ALA A 24 -28.56 15.72 -6.89
CA ALA A 24 -29.07 14.35 -6.78
C ALA A 24 -30.31 14.25 -5.87
N LYS A 25 -30.39 15.03 -4.79
CA LYS A 25 -31.58 15.10 -3.92
C LYS A 25 -32.82 15.63 -4.65
N GLU A 26 -32.62 16.56 -5.56
CA GLU A 26 -33.69 17.11 -6.43
C GLU A 26 -34.02 16.21 -7.61
N GLN A 27 -33.45 14.98 -7.65
CA GLN A 27 -33.67 14.02 -8.75
C GLN A 27 -33.28 14.54 -10.13
N ILE A 28 -32.37 15.51 -10.20
CA ILE A 28 -31.82 16.03 -11.45
C ILE A 28 -30.71 15.10 -11.91
N ASN A 29 -30.74 14.71 -13.18
CA ASN A 29 -29.71 13.83 -13.73
C ASN A 29 -28.31 14.47 -13.68
N VAL A 30 -27.37 13.77 -13.11
CA VAL A 30 -25.95 14.10 -13.15
C VAL A 30 -25.24 13.13 -14.10
N ILE A 31 -24.70 13.66 -15.19
CA ILE A 31 -24.07 12.86 -16.25
C ILE A 31 -22.56 12.97 -16.08
N PRO A 32 -21.85 11.87 -15.76
CA PRO A 32 -20.40 11.88 -15.70
C PRO A 32 -19.80 11.88 -17.11
N ILE A 33 -18.79 12.72 -17.32
CA ILE A 33 -17.95 12.67 -18.52
C ILE A 33 -16.65 11.94 -18.10
N PRO A 34 -16.36 10.75 -18.67
CA PRO A 34 -15.10 10.05 -18.37
C PRO A 34 -13.90 10.92 -18.66
N GLY A 35 -12.99 10.98 -17.70
CA GLY A 35 -11.81 11.85 -17.78
C GLY A 35 -10.60 11.21 -17.12
N CYS A 36 -9.50 11.95 -17.09
CA CYS A 36 -8.25 11.51 -16.50
C CYS A 36 -8.36 11.40 -14.96
N SER A 37 -7.63 10.43 -14.40
CA SER A 37 -7.47 10.27 -12.96
C SER A 37 -6.04 9.83 -12.68
N ALA A 38 -5.29 10.64 -11.92
CA ALA A 38 -3.91 10.31 -11.56
C ALA A 38 -3.84 9.03 -10.69
N ALA A 39 -4.88 8.74 -9.90
CA ALA A 39 -4.96 7.51 -9.11
C ALA A 39 -5.03 6.28 -10.03
N ILE A 40 -5.91 6.28 -11.01
CA ILE A 40 -6.08 5.14 -11.92
C ILE A 40 -4.89 5.04 -12.90
N ALA A 41 -4.46 6.16 -13.49
CA ALA A 41 -3.32 6.18 -14.40
C ALA A 41 -2.04 5.70 -13.70
N GLY A 42 -1.77 6.18 -12.49
CA GLY A 42 -0.61 5.74 -11.73
C GLY A 42 -0.69 4.28 -11.27
N LEU A 43 -1.88 3.83 -10.85
CA LEU A 43 -2.10 2.43 -10.44
C LEU A 43 -1.84 1.46 -11.60
N SER A 44 -2.31 1.77 -12.79
CA SER A 44 -2.16 0.91 -13.98
C SER A 44 -0.70 0.65 -14.39
N VAL A 45 0.22 1.54 -14.01
CA VAL A 45 1.66 1.43 -14.32
C VAL A 45 2.52 1.19 -13.08
N SER A 46 1.90 1.02 -11.90
CA SER A 46 2.61 0.90 -10.62
C SER A 46 3.39 -0.42 -10.48
N GLY A 47 2.86 -1.51 -11.05
CA GLY A 47 3.33 -2.88 -10.81
C GLY A 47 2.89 -3.45 -9.46
N LEU A 48 1.92 -2.79 -8.78
CA LEU A 48 1.26 -3.28 -7.57
C LEU A 48 -0.05 -3.99 -7.92
N PRO A 49 -0.64 -4.81 -7.02
CA PRO A 49 -1.96 -5.41 -7.22
C PRO A 49 -3.02 -4.36 -7.55
N THR A 50 -3.84 -4.63 -8.57
CA THR A 50 -4.85 -3.69 -9.08
C THR A 50 -6.28 -4.18 -8.91
N ASP A 51 -6.46 -5.42 -8.49
CA ASP A 51 -7.74 -6.06 -8.25
C ASP A 51 -8.54 -5.38 -7.15
N SER A 52 -7.85 -4.84 -6.15
CA SER A 52 -8.44 -4.08 -5.06
C SER A 52 -7.53 -2.93 -4.66
N PHE A 53 -8.08 -1.73 -4.57
CA PHE A 53 -7.34 -0.57 -4.08
C PHE A 53 -8.21 0.35 -3.24
N LEU A 54 -7.59 1.04 -2.31
CA LEU A 54 -8.22 2.03 -1.43
C LEU A 54 -7.63 3.42 -1.72
N PHE A 55 -8.46 4.29 -2.29
CA PHE A 55 -8.08 5.68 -2.53
C PHE A 55 -8.36 6.55 -1.31
N LEU A 56 -7.33 7.15 -0.76
CA LEU A 56 -7.36 7.94 0.47
C LEU A 56 -7.15 9.44 0.21
N GLY A 57 -6.75 9.81 -1.01
CA GLY A 57 -6.50 11.21 -1.36
C GLY A 57 -5.45 11.85 -0.48
N PHE A 58 -5.67 13.11 -0.07
CA PHE A 58 -4.77 13.87 0.79
C PHE A 58 -5.05 13.59 2.26
N LEU A 59 -4.03 13.10 2.97
CA LEU A 59 -4.12 12.96 4.42
C LEU A 59 -4.06 14.31 5.14
N SER A 60 -4.63 14.34 6.35
CA SER A 60 -4.66 15.54 7.20
C SER A 60 -3.27 16.13 7.40
N LYS A 61 -3.18 17.47 7.37
CA LYS A 61 -1.96 18.21 7.73
C LYS A 61 -1.62 18.08 9.22
N LYS A 62 -2.61 17.78 10.08
CA LYS A 62 -2.41 17.56 11.53
C LYS A 62 -1.78 16.18 11.73
N GLN A 63 -0.56 16.14 12.25
CA GLN A 63 0.25 14.93 12.39
C GLN A 63 -0.47 13.82 13.16
N GLN A 64 -1.18 14.16 14.25
CA GLN A 64 -1.93 13.16 15.02
C GLN A 64 -3.05 12.52 14.21
N LYS A 65 -3.85 13.32 13.46
CA LYS A 65 -4.91 12.79 12.60
C LYS A 65 -4.35 11.95 11.45
N GLN A 66 -3.20 12.35 10.90
CA GLN A 66 -2.49 11.59 9.87
C GLN A 66 -2.07 10.21 10.38
N LYS A 67 -1.44 10.16 11.57
CA LYS A 67 -1.05 8.89 12.21
C LYS A 67 -2.25 8.00 12.49
N GLN A 68 -3.33 8.56 13.05
CA GLN A 68 -4.57 7.80 13.30
C GLN A 68 -5.16 7.20 12.02
N ALA A 69 -5.18 7.97 10.92
CA ALA A 69 -5.65 7.47 9.63
C ALA A 69 -4.77 6.33 9.09
N LEU A 70 -3.45 6.43 9.23
CA LEU A 70 -2.51 5.39 8.82
C LEU A 70 -2.64 4.12 9.67
N GLU A 71 -2.80 4.24 10.99
CA GLU A 71 -3.03 3.09 11.88
C GLU A 71 -4.34 2.36 11.54
N ALA A 72 -5.41 3.11 11.21
CA ALA A 72 -6.71 2.53 10.85
C ALA A 72 -6.66 1.67 9.57
N ILE A 73 -5.70 1.92 8.68
CA ILE A 73 -5.56 1.20 7.41
C ILE A 73 -4.35 0.25 7.37
N LYS A 74 -3.66 0.10 8.49
CA LYS A 74 -2.43 -0.68 8.58
C LYS A 74 -2.58 -2.12 8.08
N ASN A 75 -3.72 -2.74 8.36
CA ASN A 75 -4.00 -4.13 8.01
C ASN A 75 -4.78 -4.30 6.69
N GLN A 76 -4.94 -3.23 5.89
CA GLN A 76 -5.61 -3.33 4.60
C GLN A 76 -4.76 -4.13 3.60
N SER A 77 -5.37 -5.14 2.98
CA SER A 77 -4.74 -5.95 1.91
C SER A 77 -4.77 -5.27 0.55
N ALA A 78 -5.73 -4.36 0.32
CA ALA A 78 -5.83 -3.58 -0.90
C ALA A 78 -4.64 -2.63 -1.11
N THR A 79 -4.28 -2.34 -2.35
CA THR A 79 -3.29 -1.31 -2.67
C THR A 79 -3.77 0.06 -2.21
N LEU A 80 -2.96 0.76 -1.41
CA LEU A 80 -3.28 2.06 -0.85
C LEU A 80 -2.83 3.16 -1.81
N VAL A 81 -3.70 4.13 -2.10
CA VAL A 81 -3.43 5.23 -3.04
C VAL A 81 -3.62 6.56 -2.35
N PHE A 82 -2.58 7.41 -2.40
CA PHE A 82 -2.55 8.73 -1.78
C PHE A 82 -2.16 9.81 -2.78
N TYR A 83 -2.71 10.99 -2.61
CA TYR A 83 -2.18 12.22 -3.16
C TYR A 83 -1.43 12.99 -2.09
N GLU A 84 -0.33 13.63 -2.46
CA GLU A 84 0.40 14.46 -1.52
C GLU A 84 1.16 15.58 -2.23
N SER A 85 1.32 16.68 -1.52
CA SER A 85 2.12 17.80 -2.00
C SER A 85 3.62 17.48 -1.95
N PRO A 86 4.42 18.05 -2.87
CA PRO A 86 5.85 17.78 -2.94
C PRO A 86 6.60 18.21 -1.66
N ARG A 87 6.10 19.23 -0.96
CA ARG A 87 6.69 19.70 0.31
C ARG A 87 6.52 18.72 1.46
N ARG A 88 5.49 17.87 1.41
CA ARG A 88 5.11 16.99 2.52
C ARG A 88 5.44 15.53 2.26
N ILE A 89 5.70 15.14 1.01
CA ILE A 89 5.83 13.74 0.61
C ILE A 89 6.94 13.00 1.38
N LYS A 90 8.10 13.62 1.61
CA LYS A 90 9.21 13.02 2.37
C LYS A 90 8.77 12.68 3.81
N ASN A 91 8.15 13.64 4.50
CA ASN A 91 7.68 13.44 5.87
C ASN A 91 6.55 12.41 5.97
N LEU A 92 5.66 12.40 4.97
CA LEU A 92 4.59 11.41 4.90
C LEU A 92 5.16 10.01 4.75
N ILE A 93 6.09 9.78 3.82
CA ILE A 93 6.73 8.48 3.61
C ILE A 93 7.46 8.02 4.87
N ALA A 94 8.22 8.89 5.54
CA ALA A 94 8.87 8.55 6.80
C ALA A 94 7.86 8.12 7.89
N THR A 95 6.71 8.80 7.97
CA THR A 95 5.63 8.42 8.89
C THR A 95 5.01 7.07 8.51
N MET A 96 4.83 6.82 7.20
CA MET A 96 4.29 5.55 6.70
C MET A 96 5.22 4.38 6.97
N ILE A 97 6.53 4.53 6.80
CA ILE A 97 7.52 3.50 7.14
C ILE A 97 7.38 3.09 8.62
N ASN A 98 7.24 4.07 9.52
CA ASN A 98 7.11 3.81 10.94
C ASN A 98 5.81 3.09 11.34
N ILE A 99 4.71 3.33 10.63
CA ILE A 99 3.38 2.81 10.97
C ILE A 99 3.03 1.57 10.17
N LEU A 100 3.21 1.62 8.83
CA LEU A 100 2.83 0.55 7.92
C LEU A 100 3.96 -0.48 7.72
N GLY A 101 5.21 -0.11 8.06
CA GLY A 101 6.41 -0.86 7.70
C GLY A 101 6.95 -0.49 6.31
N ASP A 102 8.09 -1.05 5.96
CA ASP A 102 8.77 -0.79 4.67
C ASP A 102 8.17 -1.68 3.57
N ARG A 103 7.05 -1.24 3.00
CA ARG A 103 6.30 -1.95 1.96
C ARG A 103 6.75 -1.57 0.57
N LYS A 104 6.51 -2.46 -0.40
CA LYS A 104 6.63 -2.12 -1.82
C LYS A 104 5.73 -0.93 -2.14
N ALA A 105 6.27 0.01 -2.88
CA ALA A 105 5.59 1.25 -3.21
C ALA A 105 6.00 1.78 -4.59
N PHE A 106 5.19 2.66 -5.11
CA PHE A 106 5.40 3.37 -6.35
C PHE A 106 5.03 4.84 -6.17
N LEU A 107 5.93 5.72 -6.50
CA LEU A 107 5.68 7.15 -6.55
C LEU A 107 5.62 7.61 -7.99
N ALA A 108 4.49 8.17 -8.39
CA ALA A 108 4.33 8.87 -9.66
C ALA A 108 4.26 10.37 -9.39
N ARG A 109 5.06 11.14 -10.11
CA ARG A 109 5.15 12.58 -10.00
C ARG A 109 4.89 13.22 -11.34
N GLU A 110 4.07 14.28 -11.38
CA GLU A 110 3.77 15.05 -12.59
C GLU A 110 3.27 14.18 -13.76
N ILE A 111 2.38 13.22 -13.47
CA ILE A 111 1.81 12.30 -14.46
C ILE A 111 1.25 13.10 -15.64
N THR A 112 1.61 12.70 -16.87
CA THR A 112 1.24 13.33 -18.16
C THR A 112 1.81 14.73 -18.39
N LYS A 113 2.70 15.22 -17.53
CA LYS A 113 3.34 16.54 -17.67
C LYS A 113 4.79 16.40 -18.14
N LEU A 114 5.41 17.52 -18.51
CA LEU A 114 6.80 17.58 -19.03
C LEU A 114 7.84 16.95 -18.09
N HIS A 115 7.61 17.02 -16.79
CA HIS A 115 8.52 16.48 -15.77
C HIS A 115 7.99 15.22 -15.11
N GLU A 116 7.27 14.40 -15.87
CA GLU A 116 6.80 13.10 -15.41
C GLU A 116 7.95 12.23 -14.91
N GLU A 117 7.76 11.64 -13.73
CA GLU A 117 8.75 10.80 -13.09
C GLU A 117 8.11 9.67 -12.31
N TYR A 118 8.71 8.49 -12.40
CA TYR A 118 8.28 7.28 -11.72
C TYR A 118 9.41 6.69 -10.88
N ILE A 119 9.14 6.46 -9.59
CA ILE A 119 10.09 5.84 -8.66
C ILE A 119 9.45 4.59 -8.08
N ARG A 120 10.11 3.44 -8.24
CA ARG A 120 9.68 2.13 -7.74
C ARG A 120 10.66 1.59 -6.72
N GLY A 121 10.18 0.83 -5.76
CA GLY A 121 10.97 0.18 -4.72
C GLY A 121 10.15 0.01 -3.45
N ASN A 122 10.82 -0.15 -2.33
CA ASN A 122 10.18 -0.03 -1.04
C ASN A 122 10.04 1.46 -0.65
N LEU A 123 9.21 1.76 0.35
CA LEU A 123 9.07 3.14 0.86
C LEU A 123 10.41 3.77 1.22
N THR A 124 11.33 2.99 1.81
CA THR A 124 12.70 3.43 2.14
C THR A 124 13.49 3.81 0.89
N ASP A 125 13.36 3.08 -0.22
CA ASP A 125 14.08 3.38 -1.47
C ASP A 125 13.55 4.66 -2.10
N ILE A 126 12.23 4.84 -2.09
CA ILE A 126 11.59 6.06 -2.59
C ILE A 126 12.02 7.27 -1.76
N LEU A 127 12.04 7.13 -0.42
CA LEU A 127 12.49 8.21 0.48
C LEU A 127 13.94 8.61 0.17
N LYS A 128 14.86 7.65 0.06
CA LYS A 128 16.26 7.90 -0.30
C LYS A 128 16.40 8.58 -1.66
N ALA A 129 15.60 8.19 -2.65
CA ALA A 129 15.61 8.83 -3.97
C ALA A 129 15.15 10.28 -3.90
N LEU A 130 14.13 10.56 -3.08
CA LEU A 130 13.64 11.93 -2.87
C LEU A 130 14.61 12.79 -2.06
N GLU A 131 15.35 12.21 -1.11
CA GLU A 131 16.35 12.92 -0.28
C GLU A 131 17.52 13.43 -1.11
N LYS A 132 17.91 12.72 -2.18
CA LYS A 132 18.95 13.18 -3.13
C LYS A 132 18.57 14.43 -3.92
N LYS A 133 17.29 14.82 -3.90
CA LYS A 133 16.80 16.01 -4.60
C LYS A 133 16.80 17.21 -3.65
N GLU A 134 17.40 18.30 -4.04
CA GLU A 134 17.35 19.56 -3.28
C GLU A 134 15.90 19.97 -3.01
N THR A 135 15.07 19.95 -4.05
CA THR A 135 13.63 20.25 -3.95
C THR A 135 12.81 19.25 -4.74
N VAL A 136 11.73 18.78 -4.14
CA VAL A 136 10.68 18.05 -4.85
C VAL A 136 9.64 19.06 -5.33
N LYS A 137 9.30 19.03 -6.61
CA LYS A 137 8.29 19.91 -7.22
C LYS A 137 7.20 19.08 -7.88
N GLY A 138 6.04 19.69 -8.10
CA GLY A 138 4.92 19.09 -8.81
C GLY A 138 4.00 18.26 -7.92
N GLU A 139 3.06 17.55 -8.50
CA GLU A 139 2.05 16.74 -7.83
C GLU A 139 2.54 15.31 -7.66
N CYS A 140 2.29 14.73 -6.50
CA CYS A 140 2.73 13.39 -6.15
C CYS A 140 1.54 12.47 -5.91
N SER A 141 1.53 11.32 -6.59
CA SER A 141 0.64 10.19 -6.32
C SER A 141 1.47 9.03 -5.80
N LEU A 142 1.18 8.60 -4.57
CA LEU A 142 1.90 7.51 -3.90
C LEU A 142 1.00 6.29 -3.81
N PHE A 143 1.53 5.15 -4.24
CA PHE A 143 0.88 3.85 -4.23
C PHE A 143 1.68 2.92 -3.34
N ILE A 144 1.01 2.21 -2.43
CA ILE A 144 1.67 1.32 -1.47
C ILE A 144 0.96 -0.02 -1.51
N GLN A 145 1.71 -1.09 -1.60
CA GLN A 145 1.18 -2.44 -1.49
C GLN A 145 0.46 -2.61 -0.14
N GLY A 146 -0.74 -3.17 -0.17
CA GLY A 146 -1.48 -3.52 1.02
C GLY A 146 -0.69 -4.49 1.92
N GLN A 147 -1.22 -4.73 3.11
CA GLN A 147 -0.71 -5.78 3.97
C GLN A 147 -0.89 -7.10 3.23
N MET A 148 0.21 -7.74 2.87
CA MET A 148 0.11 -9.13 2.40
C MET A 148 -0.37 -9.96 3.59
N GLU A 149 -1.42 -10.75 3.40
CA GLU A 149 -1.68 -11.83 4.31
C GLU A 149 -0.39 -12.63 4.41
N GLN A 150 0.11 -12.80 5.62
CA GLN A 150 1.12 -13.82 5.82
C GLN A 150 0.40 -15.10 5.40
N GLU A 151 0.93 -15.79 4.39
CA GLU A 151 0.53 -17.15 4.14
C GLU A 151 0.69 -17.87 5.47
N THR A 152 -0.41 -17.97 6.20
CA THR A 152 -0.47 -18.84 7.35
C THR A 152 -0.47 -20.23 6.75
N ILE A 153 0.70 -20.87 6.81
CA ILE A 153 0.82 -22.25 6.40
C ILE A 153 -0.22 -23.03 7.22
N ASP A 154 -1.15 -23.67 6.55
CA ASP A 154 -2.09 -24.56 7.23
C ASP A 154 -1.36 -25.76 7.85
N GLU A 155 -1.99 -26.44 8.79
CA GLU A 155 -1.36 -27.56 9.49
C GLU A 155 -0.89 -28.66 8.52
N GLY A 156 -1.61 -28.93 7.45
CA GLY A 156 -1.23 -29.93 6.45
C GLY A 156 -0.04 -29.52 5.58
N GLN A 157 0.07 -28.23 5.27
CA GLN A 157 1.24 -27.68 4.58
C GLN A 157 2.47 -27.69 5.50
N LEU A 158 2.28 -27.35 6.77
CA LEU A 158 3.36 -27.37 7.77
C LEU A 158 3.88 -28.80 7.98
N GLU A 159 2.99 -29.80 8.07
CA GLU A 159 3.38 -31.21 8.17
C GLU A 159 4.19 -31.66 6.96
N LYS A 160 3.79 -31.34 5.74
CA LYS A 160 4.53 -31.68 4.52
C LYS A 160 5.94 -31.05 4.51
N ILE A 161 6.06 -29.79 4.88
CA ILE A 161 7.35 -29.09 4.99
C ILE A 161 8.23 -29.76 6.04
N ILE A 162 7.68 -30.12 7.19
CA ILE A 162 8.41 -30.81 8.26
C ILE A 162 8.91 -32.17 7.79
N LEU A 163 8.06 -32.98 7.16
CA LEU A 163 8.45 -34.31 6.64
C LEU A 163 9.56 -34.22 5.58
N ASP A 164 9.45 -33.28 4.65
CA ASP A 164 10.48 -33.04 3.63
C ASP A 164 11.83 -32.64 4.26
N ARG A 165 11.79 -31.75 5.25
CA ARG A 165 13.00 -31.32 5.95
C ARG A 165 13.62 -32.40 6.84
N LEU A 166 12.79 -33.22 7.49
CA LEU A 166 13.29 -34.37 8.28
C LEU A 166 14.00 -35.40 7.41
N SER A 167 13.56 -35.58 6.15
CA SER A 167 14.19 -36.50 5.20
C SER A 167 15.49 -35.97 4.59
N THR A 168 15.72 -34.66 4.64
CA THR A 168 16.82 -34.00 3.93
C THR A 168 17.88 -33.38 4.86
N THR A 169 17.67 -33.42 6.20
CA THR A 169 18.60 -32.77 7.15
C THR A 169 18.88 -33.64 8.38
N ASP A 170 20.11 -33.59 8.85
CA ASP A 170 20.55 -34.23 10.11
C ASP A 170 20.41 -33.29 11.32
N LEU A 171 19.68 -32.18 11.23
CA LEU A 171 19.49 -31.24 12.32
C LEU A 171 18.66 -31.84 13.44
N GLY A 172 19.03 -31.55 14.68
CA GLY A 172 18.23 -31.92 15.84
C GLY A 172 16.86 -31.22 15.85
N THR A 173 15.83 -31.88 16.40
CA THR A 173 14.44 -31.41 16.46
C THR A 173 14.29 -29.93 16.88
N SER A 174 15.06 -29.50 17.89
CA SER A 174 15.00 -28.10 18.39
C SER A 174 15.53 -27.07 17.41
N ASP A 175 16.57 -27.42 16.66
CA ASP A 175 17.19 -26.51 15.68
C ASP A 175 16.39 -26.48 14.40
N LEU A 176 15.85 -27.60 13.95
CA LEU A 176 14.92 -27.69 12.85
C LEU A 176 13.65 -26.87 13.14
N ALA A 177 13.07 -27.02 14.35
CA ALA A 177 11.91 -26.23 14.77
C ALA A 177 12.21 -24.71 14.78
N ARG A 178 13.40 -24.31 15.18
CA ARG A 178 13.84 -22.91 15.15
C ARG A 178 13.94 -22.38 13.71
N GLN A 179 14.53 -23.19 12.81
CA GLN A 179 14.71 -22.82 11.41
C GLN A 179 13.36 -22.62 10.71
N ILE A 180 12.47 -23.63 10.79
CA ILE A 180 11.12 -23.58 10.18
C ILE A 180 10.29 -22.44 10.78
N SER A 181 10.33 -22.27 12.11
CA SER A 181 9.62 -21.17 12.79
C SER A 181 10.08 -19.79 12.29
N LYS A 182 11.36 -19.61 12.04
CA LYS A 182 11.91 -18.34 11.53
C LYS A 182 11.59 -18.12 10.05
N GLU A 183 11.68 -19.17 9.24
CA GLU A 183 11.46 -19.13 7.79
C GLU A 183 9.98 -18.86 7.48
N PHE A 184 9.08 -19.57 8.13
CA PHE A 184 7.64 -19.52 7.87
C PHE A 184 6.84 -18.71 8.90
N LYS A 185 7.52 -18.08 9.86
CA LYS A 185 6.93 -17.24 10.92
C LYS A 185 5.79 -17.91 11.71
N VAL A 186 5.88 -19.21 11.87
CA VAL A 186 4.97 -20.02 12.71
C VAL A 186 5.54 -20.18 14.12
N SER A 187 4.68 -20.52 15.09
CA SER A 187 5.12 -20.74 16.47
C SER A 187 6.15 -21.87 16.57
N LYS A 188 7.34 -21.61 17.18
CA LYS A 188 8.35 -22.65 17.41
C LYS A 188 7.77 -23.84 18.17
N LYS A 189 6.86 -23.60 19.12
CA LYS A 189 6.19 -24.64 19.88
C LYS A 189 5.32 -25.52 18.99
N GLN A 190 4.52 -24.91 18.12
CA GLN A 190 3.68 -25.64 17.15
C GLN A 190 4.53 -26.51 16.23
N VAL A 191 5.62 -25.98 15.65
CA VAL A 191 6.53 -26.75 14.79
C VAL A 191 7.16 -27.91 15.57
N TYR A 192 7.64 -27.66 16.79
CA TYR A 192 8.26 -28.66 17.64
C TYR A 192 7.29 -29.80 17.97
N ASP A 193 6.05 -29.46 18.37
CA ASP A 193 5.00 -30.44 18.69
C ASP A 193 4.59 -31.28 17.46
N THR A 194 4.60 -30.66 16.27
CA THR A 194 4.33 -31.36 15.01
C THR A 194 5.46 -32.32 14.63
N ILE A 195 6.73 -31.91 14.78
CA ILE A 195 7.89 -32.78 14.55
C ILE A 195 7.82 -34.04 15.45
N LEU A 196 7.46 -33.85 16.73
CA LEU A 196 7.35 -34.96 17.68
C LEU A 196 6.20 -35.96 17.34
N LYS A 197 5.15 -35.49 16.67
CA LYS A 197 4.05 -36.33 16.20
C LYS A 197 4.37 -37.09 14.90
N SER A 198 5.35 -36.59 14.14
CA SER A 198 5.74 -37.14 12.83
C SER A 198 6.93 -38.12 12.91
N ASN A 199 7.56 -38.24 14.09
CA ASN A 199 8.58 -39.25 14.44
C ASN A 199 7.95 -40.41 15.22
#